data_7d2b9b9bbe0eafcd89cdd3ae31c1c9bf
#
_entry.id   7d2b9b9bbe0eafcd89cdd3ae31c1c9bf
#
_cell.length_a   1.000
_cell.length_b   1.000
_cell.length_c   1.000
_cell.angle_alpha   90.00
_cell.angle_beta   90.00
_cell.angle_gamma   90.00
#
_symmetry.space_group_name_H-M   'P 1'
#
loop_
_entity.id
_entity.type
_entity.pdbx_description
1 polymer ?
#
loop_
_entity_poly.entity_id
_entity_poly.type
_entity_poly.pdbx_seq_one_letter_code
_entity_poly.pdbx_strand_id
1 'polypeptide(L)'
;QCAVSTALAWQLFGSTDILEQALTLDPDTEDARTYRVCGVFVSETEQILYGVETTAAFQLLELTHVSRDNPGQSVQQLLAAAGLAQPDQILYDAALAWVLSALIGIPELLLLLCAGCRLLRLFRNKSLREVIGFGIALLLVCLLPTGLASLPGWMIPNQWGSMVAWHSLLSAAGDRLTEWFALCPTARDAQLKGEAAQVVVFTCWSLVFAVAACLSWGSSVKTKGKCSLYPYDNHATLNL
;
A
#
# COMPACT_ATOMS: atom_id res chain seq x y z
N GLN A 1 20.91 28.43 15.78
CA GLN A 1 21.16 27.17 16.48
C GLN A 1 20.64 26.04 15.66
N CYS A 2 21.32 24.87 15.73
CA CYS A 2 20.89 23.66 15.04
C CYS A 2 21.10 22.44 15.95
N ALA A 3 20.35 21.34 15.65
CA ALA A 3 20.62 20.04 16.20
C ALA A 3 20.99 19.08 15.04
N VAL A 4 21.91 18.17 15.31
CA VAL A 4 22.50 17.29 14.29
C VAL A 4 22.21 15.83 14.64
N SER A 5 21.95 14.99 13.65
CA SER A 5 21.77 13.55 13.89
C SER A 5 23.10 12.88 14.29
N THR A 6 23.00 11.77 15.03
CA THR A 6 24.18 10.97 15.41
C THR A 6 24.98 10.51 14.19
N ALA A 7 24.30 10.10 13.11
CA ALA A 7 24.97 9.69 11.88
C ALA A 7 25.81 10.81 11.28
N LEU A 8 25.23 12.01 11.13
CA LEU A 8 25.92 13.17 10.57
C LEU A 8 27.02 13.71 11.52
N ALA A 9 26.79 13.66 12.84
CA ALA A 9 27.80 14.03 13.83
C ALA A 9 29.08 13.18 13.70
N TRP A 10 28.92 11.86 13.58
CA TRP A 10 30.04 10.95 13.33
C TRP A 10 30.75 11.23 12.01
N GLN A 11 29.99 11.50 10.96
CA GLN A 11 30.56 11.74 9.63
C GLN A 11 31.37 13.04 9.54
N LEU A 12 30.83 14.12 10.12
CA LEU A 12 31.46 15.44 10.02
C LEU A 12 32.55 15.69 11.08
N PHE A 13 32.33 15.18 12.29
CA PHE A 13 33.18 15.52 13.45
C PHE A 13 33.85 14.29 14.08
N GLY A 14 33.47 13.08 13.68
CA GLY A 14 34.01 11.84 14.28
C GLY A 14 33.63 11.63 15.75
N SER A 15 32.64 12.39 16.27
CA SER A 15 32.18 12.33 17.66
C SER A 15 30.74 12.78 17.76
N THR A 16 30.05 12.35 18.81
CA THR A 16 28.74 12.85 19.20
C THR A 16 28.79 14.00 20.23
N ASP A 17 29.96 14.24 20.79
CA ASP A 17 30.20 15.38 21.72
C ASP A 17 30.65 16.61 20.91
N ILE A 18 29.68 17.27 20.28
CA ILE A 18 29.91 18.39 19.35
C ILE A 18 29.10 19.62 19.73
N LEU A 19 28.70 19.71 21.00
CA LEU A 19 27.97 20.87 21.47
C LEU A 19 28.79 22.15 21.25
N GLU A 20 28.12 23.23 20.84
CA GLU A 20 28.67 24.55 20.54
C GLU A 20 29.60 24.62 19.30
N GLN A 21 29.84 23.52 18.60
CA GLN A 21 30.57 23.56 17.35
C GLN A 21 29.80 24.38 16.29
N ALA A 22 30.57 25.06 15.44
CA ALA A 22 30.00 25.81 14.32
C ALA A 22 29.84 24.92 13.10
N LEU A 23 28.65 24.96 12.50
CA LEU A 23 28.33 24.26 11.26
C LEU A 23 27.85 25.27 10.21
N THR A 24 28.54 25.34 9.09
CA THR A 24 28.14 26.22 7.99
C THR A 24 27.42 25.39 6.91
N LEU A 25 26.20 25.78 6.61
CA LEU A 25 25.43 25.21 5.52
C LEU A 25 25.68 26.01 4.25
N ASP A 26 25.81 25.29 3.13
CA ASP A 26 26.02 25.85 1.79
C ASP A 26 27.15 26.88 1.72
N PRO A 27 28.41 26.53 2.13
CA PRO A 27 29.52 27.48 2.25
C PRO A 27 29.86 28.18 0.94
N ASP A 28 29.51 27.59 -0.20
CA ASP A 28 29.83 28.08 -1.55
C ASP A 28 28.74 28.99 -2.14
N THR A 29 27.68 29.27 -1.41
CA THR A 29 26.58 30.12 -1.87
C THR A 29 26.54 31.48 -1.15
N GLU A 30 25.90 32.49 -1.79
CA GLU A 30 25.66 33.80 -1.14
C GLU A 30 24.78 33.69 0.13
N ASP A 31 24.05 32.59 0.28
CA ASP A 31 23.18 32.29 1.41
C ASP A 31 23.87 31.45 2.51
N ALA A 32 25.18 31.36 2.52
CA ALA A 32 25.94 30.62 3.52
C ALA A 32 25.55 31.06 4.95
N ARG A 33 25.01 30.13 5.73
CA ARG A 33 24.58 30.39 7.12
C ARG A 33 25.34 29.49 8.07
N THR A 34 25.92 30.13 9.08
CA THR A 34 26.62 29.41 10.16
C THR A 34 25.70 29.24 11.36
N TYR A 35 25.49 27.97 11.74
CA TYR A 35 24.71 27.59 12.90
C TYR A 35 25.62 27.04 14.00
N ARG A 36 25.21 27.20 15.25
CA ARG A 36 25.87 26.60 16.41
C ARG A 36 25.09 25.35 16.82
N VAL A 37 25.80 24.24 16.97
CA VAL A 37 25.17 22.97 17.38
C VAL A 37 24.75 23.06 18.85
N CYS A 38 23.45 22.92 19.10
CA CYS A 38 22.87 22.96 20.45
C CYS A 38 22.48 21.58 20.99
N GLY A 39 22.52 20.52 20.13
CA GLY A 39 22.21 19.19 20.55
C GLY A 39 22.47 18.17 19.47
N VAL A 40 22.55 16.88 19.86
CA VAL A 40 22.64 15.74 18.98
C VAL A 40 21.44 14.83 19.26
N PHE A 41 20.71 14.43 18.20
CA PHE A 41 19.58 13.53 18.31
C PHE A 41 19.89 12.18 17.64
N VAL A 42 19.28 11.12 18.14
CA VAL A 42 19.50 9.77 17.64
C VAL A 42 18.74 9.58 16.32
N SER A 43 19.48 9.39 15.24
CA SER A 43 18.96 9.01 13.92
C SER A 43 20.04 8.30 13.12
N GLU A 44 19.65 7.29 12.37
CA GLU A 44 20.52 6.56 11.43
C GLU A 44 20.70 7.31 10.11
N THR A 45 19.85 8.29 9.84
CA THR A 45 19.93 9.14 8.64
C THR A 45 20.62 10.45 8.94
N GLU A 46 21.37 10.99 7.97
CA GLU A 46 22.07 12.26 8.04
C GLU A 46 21.05 13.41 8.00
N GLN A 47 20.81 14.07 9.14
CA GLN A 47 19.79 15.11 9.27
C GLN A 47 20.30 16.26 10.12
N ILE A 48 19.86 17.47 9.76
CA ILE A 48 20.06 18.70 10.52
C ILE A 48 18.69 19.32 10.79
N LEU A 49 18.44 19.67 12.05
CA LEU A 49 17.29 20.47 12.46
C LEU A 49 17.76 21.86 12.80
N TYR A 50 17.25 22.87 12.12
CA TYR A 50 17.57 24.28 12.41
C TYR A 50 16.32 25.14 12.42
N GLY A 51 16.37 26.20 13.20
CA GLY A 51 15.30 27.18 13.27
C GLY A 51 15.24 27.99 11.96
N VAL A 52 14.08 28.06 11.38
CA VAL A 52 13.80 28.84 10.17
C VAL A 52 13.10 30.14 10.55
N GLU A 53 13.28 31.18 9.76
CA GLU A 53 12.57 32.46 9.96
C GLU A 53 11.06 32.25 9.74
N THR A 54 10.26 33.06 10.44
CA THR A 54 8.77 32.96 10.42
C THR A 54 8.14 33.15 9.06
N THR A 55 8.89 33.63 8.09
CA THR A 55 8.46 33.85 6.69
C THR A 55 8.74 32.67 5.76
N ALA A 56 9.44 31.64 6.25
CA ALA A 56 9.80 30.49 5.41
C ALA A 56 8.56 29.62 5.15
N ALA A 57 8.37 29.21 3.89
CA ALA A 57 7.34 28.25 3.52
C ALA A 57 7.73 26.86 4.00
N PHE A 58 6.79 26.17 4.66
CA PHE A 58 6.99 24.78 5.03
C PHE A 58 6.81 23.90 3.77
N GLN A 59 7.79 23.05 3.50
CA GLN A 59 7.69 22.06 2.41
C GLN A 59 6.88 20.84 2.82
N LEU A 60 6.94 20.45 4.11
CA LEU A 60 6.24 19.31 4.66
C LEU A 60 5.76 19.63 6.07
N LEU A 61 4.49 19.33 6.35
CA LEU A 61 3.91 19.35 7.68
C LEU A 61 3.34 17.98 8.01
N GLU A 62 3.87 17.34 9.05
CA GLU A 62 3.37 16.06 9.52
C GLU A 62 2.46 16.26 10.72
N LEU A 63 1.23 15.75 10.63
CA LEU A 63 0.25 15.80 11.70
C LEU A 63 0.02 14.41 12.26
N THR A 64 0.24 14.26 13.57
CA THR A 64 -0.05 13.02 14.31
C THR A 64 -1.35 13.18 15.10
N HIS A 65 -2.02 12.07 15.38
CA HIS A 65 -3.27 12.03 16.18
C HIS A 65 -4.46 12.78 15.55
N VAL A 66 -4.55 12.82 14.23
CA VAL A 66 -5.71 13.38 13.53
C VAL A 66 -6.92 12.43 13.71
N SER A 67 -8.12 13.02 13.86
CA SER A 67 -9.35 12.25 13.99
C SER A 67 -9.53 11.29 12.81
N ARG A 68 -9.82 10.01 13.12
CA ARG A 68 -9.96 8.96 12.13
C ARG A 68 -11.24 9.10 11.30
N ASP A 69 -12.28 9.70 11.89
CA ASP A 69 -13.60 9.79 11.25
C ASP A 69 -13.67 10.90 10.20
N ASN A 70 -13.07 12.06 10.48
CA ASN A 70 -13.06 13.21 9.59
C ASN A 70 -11.67 13.88 9.53
N PRO A 71 -10.66 13.21 8.97
CA PRO A 71 -9.29 13.74 8.96
C PRO A 71 -9.18 15.06 8.20
N GLY A 72 -9.90 15.22 7.09
CA GLY A 72 -9.88 16.44 6.28
C GLY A 72 -10.38 17.67 7.04
N GLN A 73 -11.45 17.54 7.80
CA GLN A 73 -11.99 18.64 8.59
C GLN A 73 -11.07 19.00 9.75
N SER A 74 -10.49 18.00 10.42
CA SER A 74 -9.53 18.23 11.51
C SER A 74 -8.27 18.95 11.03
N VAL A 75 -7.75 18.57 9.86
CA VAL A 75 -6.60 19.23 9.24
C VAL A 75 -6.93 20.69 8.90
N GLN A 76 -8.07 20.96 8.27
CA GLN A 76 -8.48 22.32 7.93
C GLN A 76 -8.66 23.20 9.17
N GLN A 77 -9.28 22.68 10.23
CA GLN A 77 -9.42 23.40 11.50
C GLN A 77 -8.07 23.74 12.13
N LEU A 78 -7.13 22.80 12.09
CA LEU A 78 -5.79 22.99 12.63
C LEU A 78 -4.99 24.02 11.83
N LEU A 79 -5.04 23.94 10.48
CA LEU A 79 -4.39 24.91 9.61
C LEU A 79 -4.96 26.32 9.82
N ALA A 80 -6.28 26.44 9.92
CA ALA A 80 -6.95 27.70 10.19
C ALA A 80 -6.58 28.26 11.57
N ALA A 81 -6.54 27.42 12.60
CA ALA A 81 -6.13 27.82 13.95
C ALA A 81 -4.66 28.24 14.03
N ALA A 82 -3.79 27.62 13.24
CA ALA A 82 -2.37 27.95 13.15
C ALA A 82 -2.07 29.12 12.21
N GLY A 83 -3.06 29.63 11.46
CA GLY A 83 -2.87 30.69 10.46
C GLY A 83 -2.01 30.26 9.27
N LEU A 84 -1.95 28.94 9.00
CA LEU A 84 -1.18 28.40 7.89
C LEU A 84 -1.98 28.43 6.58
N ALA A 85 -1.28 28.64 5.47
CA ALA A 85 -1.88 28.56 4.14
C ALA A 85 -2.40 27.12 3.85
N GLN A 86 -3.36 27.03 2.93
CA GLN A 86 -3.81 25.70 2.49
C GLN A 86 -2.66 24.96 1.80
N PRO A 87 -2.45 23.69 2.14
CA PRO A 87 -1.42 22.89 1.50
C PRO A 87 -1.85 22.50 0.09
N ASP A 88 -0.89 22.37 -0.81
CA ASP A 88 -1.12 21.95 -2.19
C ASP A 88 -1.62 20.49 -2.21
N GLN A 89 -1.14 19.67 -1.29
CA GLN A 89 -1.54 18.26 -1.19
C GLN A 89 -1.60 17.76 0.26
N ILE A 90 -2.58 16.90 0.53
CA ILE A 90 -2.74 16.21 1.81
C ILE A 90 -2.68 14.71 1.56
N LEU A 91 -1.71 14.05 2.18
CA LEU A 91 -1.55 12.59 2.15
C LEU A 91 -2.05 11.99 3.47
N TYR A 92 -2.90 10.98 3.37
CA TYR A 92 -3.39 10.24 4.52
C TYR A 92 -2.70 8.87 4.60
N ASP A 93 -1.78 8.69 5.53
CA ASP A 93 -1.00 7.45 5.71
C ASP A 93 -1.90 6.23 5.87
N ALA A 94 -2.98 6.36 6.66
CA ALA A 94 -3.92 5.26 6.87
C ALA A 94 -4.63 4.80 5.57
N ALA A 95 -4.93 5.75 4.67
CA ALA A 95 -5.53 5.44 3.38
C ALA A 95 -4.53 4.75 2.45
N LEU A 96 -3.31 5.26 2.40
CA LEU A 96 -2.24 4.67 1.61
C LEU A 96 -1.93 3.24 2.07
N ALA A 97 -1.75 3.04 3.37
CA ALA A 97 -1.51 1.73 3.96
C ALA A 97 -2.64 0.75 3.66
N TRP A 98 -3.90 1.21 3.70
CA TRP A 98 -5.05 0.37 3.36
C TRP A 98 -5.05 -0.01 1.88
N VAL A 99 -4.82 0.93 0.97
CA VAL A 99 -4.75 0.68 -0.48
C VAL A 99 -3.63 -0.32 -0.81
N LEU A 100 -2.45 -0.14 -0.24
CA LEU A 100 -1.33 -1.05 -0.44
C LEU A 100 -1.63 -2.45 0.10
N SER A 101 -2.26 -2.54 1.29
CA SER A 101 -2.68 -3.82 1.87
C SER A 101 -3.75 -4.53 1.03
N ALA A 102 -4.71 -3.76 0.50
CA ALA A 102 -5.73 -4.30 -0.41
C ALA A 102 -5.11 -4.83 -1.71
N LEU A 103 -4.13 -4.11 -2.28
CA LEU A 103 -3.39 -4.55 -3.46
C LEU A 103 -2.69 -5.89 -3.24
N ILE A 104 -2.00 -6.06 -2.11
CA ILE A 104 -1.34 -7.32 -1.74
C ILE A 104 -2.35 -8.46 -1.60
N GLY A 105 -3.54 -8.19 -1.07
CA GLY A 105 -4.60 -9.18 -0.87
C GLY A 105 -5.25 -9.70 -2.17
N ILE A 106 -5.17 -8.96 -3.27
CA ILE A 106 -5.82 -9.35 -4.55
C ILE A 106 -5.31 -10.70 -5.08
N PRO A 107 -3.99 -10.94 -5.27
CA PRO A 107 -3.49 -12.22 -5.77
C PRO A 107 -3.77 -13.37 -4.80
N GLU A 108 -3.73 -13.14 -3.49
CA GLU A 108 -4.08 -14.15 -2.49
C GLU A 108 -5.55 -14.56 -2.60
N LEU A 109 -6.45 -13.59 -2.72
CA LEU A 109 -7.88 -13.84 -2.90
C LEU A 109 -8.15 -14.62 -4.18
N LEU A 110 -7.47 -14.27 -5.28
CA LEU A 110 -7.58 -14.99 -6.56
C LEU A 110 -7.16 -16.45 -6.41
N LEU A 111 -6.02 -16.72 -5.76
CA LEU A 111 -5.54 -18.07 -5.51
C LEU A 111 -6.51 -18.87 -4.62
N LEU A 112 -7.03 -18.25 -3.55
CA LEU A 112 -8.02 -18.89 -2.68
C LEU A 112 -9.31 -19.23 -3.42
N LEU A 113 -9.82 -18.33 -4.26
CA LEU A 113 -10.99 -18.58 -5.09
C LEU A 113 -10.74 -19.72 -6.09
N CYS A 114 -9.59 -19.72 -6.76
CA CYS A 114 -9.22 -20.81 -7.68
C CYS A 114 -9.07 -22.16 -6.96
N ALA A 115 -8.43 -22.16 -5.78
CA ALA A 115 -8.29 -23.36 -4.97
C ALA A 115 -9.65 -23.85 -4.45
N GLY A 116 -10.51 -22.95 -3.98
CA GLY A 116 -11.88 -23.26 -3.55
C GLY A 116 -12.73 -23.86 -4.67
N CYS A 117 -12.73 -23.24 -5.85
CA CYS A 117 -13.42 -23.76 -7.02
C CYS A 117 -12.92 -25.16 -7.42
N ARG A 118 -11.63 -25.42 -7.29
CA ARG A 118 -11.04 -26.70 -7.58
C ARG A 118 -11.39 -27.74 -6.53
N LEU A 119 -11.33 -27.38 -5.27
CA LEU A 119 -11.74 -28.24 -4.17
C LEU A 119 -13.20 -28.70 -4.36
N LEU A 120 -14.10 -27.78 -4.71
CA LEU A 120 -15.49 -28.08 -4.99
C LEU A 120 -15.66 -29.08 -6.17
N ARG A 121 -14.78 -29.05 -7.18
CA ARG A 121 -14.82 -30.00 -8.30
C ARG A 121 -14.30 -31.40 -7.94
N LEU A 122 -13.45 -31.52 -6.91
CA LEU A 122 -12.93 -32.81 -6.45
C LEU A 122 -14.00 -33.64 -5.72
N PHE A 123 -14.98 -33.00 -5.12
CA PHE A 123 -16.07 -33.70 -4.45
C PHE A 123 -17.04 -34.30 -5.45
N ARG A 124 -17.06 -35.64 -5.51
CA ARG A 124 -17.93 -36.41 -6.39
C ARG A 124 -19.40 -36.38 -5.92
N ASN A 125 -19.60 -36.16 -4.63
CA ASN A 125 -20.94 -36.14 -4.02
C ASN A 125 -21.57 -34.75 -4.20
N LYS A 126 -22.68 -34.67 -4.95
CA LYS A 126 -23.34 -33.40 -5.30
C LYS A 126 -23.80 -32.64 -4.07
N SER A 127 -24.39 -33.34 -3.09
CA SER A 127 -24.86 -32.75 -1.85
C SER A 127 -23.72 -32.13 -1.01
N LEU A 128 -22.59 -32.84 -0.90
CA LEU A 128 -21.43 -32.34 -0.15
C LEU A 128 -20.82 -31.10 -0.82
N ARG A 129 -20.79 -31.07 -2.15
CA ARG A 129 -20.32 -29.91 -2.92
C ARG A 129 -21.18 -28.68 -2.69
N GLU A 130 -22.50 -28.84 -2.64
CA GLU A 130 -23.44 -27.76 -2.39
C GLU A 130 -23.27 -27.20 -0.96
N VAL A 131 -23.12 -28.07 0.04
CA VAL A 131 -22.90 -27.65 1.44
C VAL A 131 -21.58 -26.88 1.60
N ILE A 132 -20.49 -27.39 1.02
CA ILE A 132 -19.19 -26.71 1.08
C ILE A 132 -19.23 -25.40 0.31
N GLY A 133 -19.87 -25.36 -0.87
CA GLY A 133 -20.05 -24.14 -1.66
C GLY A 133 -20.82 -23.07 -0.89
N PHE A 134 -21.89 -23.47 -0.21
CA PHE A 134 -22.65 -22.59 0.66
C PHE A 134 -21.82 -22.09 1.85
N GLY A 135 -21.02 -22.96 2.48
CA GLY A 135 -20.11 -22.58 3.57
C GLY A 135 -19.05 -21.55 3.13
N ILE A 136 -18.46 -21.73 1.96
CA ILE A 136 -17.51 -20.75 1.38
C ILE A 136 -18.22 -19.42 1.08
N ALA A 137 -19.41 -19.45 0.48
CA ALA A 137 -20.18 -18.25 0.19
C ALA A 137 -20.55 -17.50 1.49
N LEU A 138 -20.98 -18.22 2.53
CA LEU A 138 -21.30 -17.65 3.83
C LEU A 138 -20.05 -16.98 4.45
N LEU A 139 -18.91 -17.65 4.41
CA LEU A 139 -17.65 -17.13 4.94
C LEU A 139 -17.23 -15.84 4.20
N LEU A 140 -17.36 -15.79 2.87
CA LEU A 140 -17.09 -14.59 2.08
C LEU A 140 -18.05 -13.45 2.46
N VAL A 141 -19.33 -13.74 2.63
CA VAL A 141 -20.35 -12.74 3.05
C VAL A 141 -20.05 -12.20 4.46
N CYS A 142 -19.52 -13.02 5.37
CA CYS A 142 -19.12 -12.56 6.70
C CYS A 142 -17.81 -11.75 6.71
N LEU A 143 -16.84 -12.12 5.84
CA LEU A 143 -15.56 -11.43 5.75
C LEU A 143 -15.67 -10.07 5.03
N LEU A 144 -16.57 -9.94 4.07
CA LEU A 144 -16.74 -8.72 3.29
C LEU A 144 -17.09 -7.49 4.15
N PRO A 145 -18.04 -7.55 5.12
CA PRO A 145 -18.33 -6.43 6.01
C PRO A 145 -17.15 -6.06 6.92
N THR A 146 -16.36 -7.05 7.38
CA THR A 146 -15.19 -6.78 8.23
C THR A 146 -14.08 -6.07 7.45
N GLY A 147 -13.86 -6.45 6.19
CA GLY A 147 -12.96 -5.73 5.28
C GLY A 147 -13.44 -4.32 4.98
N LEU A 148 -14.75 -4.13 4.75
CA LEU A 148 -15.35 -2.82 4.51
C LEU A 148 -15.34 -1.93 5.76
N ALA A 149 -15.53 -2.50 6.94
CA ALA A 149 -15.49 -1.76 8.21
C ALA A 149 -14.08 -1.21 8.54
N SER A 150 -13.03 -1.78 7.94
CA SER A 150 -11.67 -1.26 8.08
C SER A 150 -11.39 -0.04 7.20
N LEU A 151 -12.25 0.24 6.22
CA LEU A 151 -12.17 1.43 5.37
C LEU A 151 -12.44 2.70 6.19
N PRO A 152 -11.64 3.74 6.03
CA PRO A 152 -11.98 5.06 6.56
C PRO A 152 -13.33 5.53 5.98
N GLY A 153 -14.21 6.10 6.84
CA GLY A 153 -15.58 6.47 6.44
C GLY A 153 -15.65 7.45 5.25
N TRP A 154 -14.62 8.28 5.07
CA TRP A 154 -14.51 9.22 3.95
C TRP A 154 -14.15 8.57 2.61
N MET A 155 -13.67 7.32 2.60
CA MET A 155 -13.43 6.53 1.38
C MET A 155 -14.70 5.80 0.89
N ILE A 156 -15.77 5.84 1.67
CA ILE A 156 -17.01 5.16 1.33
C ILE A 156 -17.93 6.15 0.60
N PRO A 157 -18.37 5.85 -0.63
CA PRO A 157 -19.29 6.73 -1.34
C PRO A 157 -20.65 6.77 -0.61
N ASN A 158 -21.24 7.96 -0.51
CA ASN A 158 -22.56 8.14 0.12
C ASN A 158 -23.67 7.34 -0.58
N GLN A 159 -23.44 6.93 -1.83
CA GLN A 159 -24.38 6.13 -2.62
C GLN A 159 -23.71 4.84 -3.11
N TRP A 160 -23.88 3.78 -2.36
CA TRP A 160 -23.28 2.46 -2.66
C TRP A 160 -23.70 1.85 -3.99
N GLY A 161 -24.96 2.10 -4.42
CA GLY A 161 -25.52 1.57 -5.66
C GLY A 161 -25.13 2.36 -6.92
N SER A 162 -24.44 3.48 -6.80
CA SER A 162 -24.08 4.32 -7.95
C SER A 162 -22.70 3.98 -8.48
N MET A 163 -22.64 3.36 -9.66
CA MET A 163 -21.38 3.11 -10.37
C MET A 163 -20.63 4.42 -10.69
N VAL A 164 -21.37 5.52 -10.93
CA VAL A 164 -20.79 6.83 -11.19
C VAL A 164 -20.04 7.34 -9.95
N ALA A 165 -20.61 7.16 -8.75
CA ALA A 165 -19.97 7.56 -7.51
C ALA A 165 -18.68 6.78 -7.25
N TRP A 166 -18.66 5.48 -7.54
CA TRP A 166 -17.45 4.67 -7.44
C TRP A 166 -16.38 5.09 -8.46
N HIS A 167 -16.79 5.33 -9.71
CA HIS A 167 -15.86 5.76 -10.75
C HIS A 167 -15.23 7.12 -10.40
N SER A 168 -16.03 8.09 -9.94
CA SER A 168 -15.51 9.41 -9.56
C SER A 168 -14.56 9.33 -8.36
N LEU A 169 -14.82 8.44 -7.39
CA LEU A 169 -13.96 8.23 -6.24
C LEU A 169 -12.62 7.60 -6.65
N LEU A 170 -12.67 6.59 -7.51
CA LEU A 170 -11.47 5.91 -8.01
C LEU A 170 -10.62 6.83 -8.91
N SER A 171 -11.25 7.64 -9.78
CA SER A 171 -10.52 8.60 -10.59
C SER A 171 -9.85 9.66 -9.72
N ALA A 172 -10.58 10.24 -8.76
CA ALA A 172 -10.00 11.23 -7.85
C ALA A 172 -8.86 10.67 -7.00
N ALA A 173 -8.94 9.39 -6.59
CA ALA A 173 -7.84 8.72 -5.90
C ALA A 173 -6.63 8.51 -6.83
N GLY A 174 -6.87 8.12 -8.08
CA GLY A 174 -5.83 7.98 -9.10
C GLY A 174 -5.12 9.29 -9.41
N ASP A 175 -5.88 10.37 -9.57
CA ASP A 175 -5.35 11.71 -9.83
C ASP A 175 -4.45 12.16 -8.67
N ARG A 176 -4.91 12.01 -7.42
CA ARG A 176 -4.12 12.34 -6.22
C ARG A 176 -2.83 11.52 -6.11
N LEU A 177 -2.87 10.24 -6.43
CA LEU A 177 -1.67 9.40 -6.45
C LEU A 177 -0.69 9.87 -7.52
N THR A 178 -1.19 10.19 -8.71
CA THR A 178 -0.38 10.69 -9.82
C THR A 178 0.29 12.02 -9.46
N GLU A 179 -0.46 12.95 -8.88
CA GLU A 179 0.06 14.21 -8.36
C GLU A 179 1.13 13.99 -7.28
N TRP A 180 0.88 13.09 -6.33
CA TRP A 180 1.84 12.77 -5.28
C TRP A 180 3.15 12.21 -5.84
N PHE A 181 3.09 11.31 -6.85
CA PHE A 181 4.29 10.80 -7.49
C PHE A 181 5.02 11.89 -8.30
N ALA A 182 4.31 12.87 -8.86
CA ALA A 182 4.89 13.97 -9.64
C ALA A 182 5.59 15.02 -8.77
N LEU A 183 5.21 15.16 -7.49
CA LEU A 183 5.86 16.10 -6.58
C LEU A 183 7.31 15.70 -6.32
N CYS A 184 8.19 16.71 -6.24
CA CYS A 184 9.60 16.49 -5.89
C CYS A 184 9.69 15.86 -4.49
N PRO A 185 10.29 14.66 -4.32
CA PRO A 185 10.26 13.96 -3.05
C PRO A 185 11.17 14.65 -2.02
N THR A 186 10.65 14.88 -0.82
CA THR A 186 11.50 15.09 0.35
C THR A 186 12.21 13.77 0.70
N ALA A 187 13.26 13.80 1.51
CA ALA A 187 14.04 12.60 1.86
C ALA A 187 13.14 11.47 2.41
N ARG A 188 12.14 11.81 3.23
CA ARG A 188 11.18 10.86 3.80
C ARG A 188 10.19 10.35 2.76
N ASP A 189 9.69 11.21 1.89
CA ASP A 189 8.78 10.83 0.79
C ASP A 189 9.47 9.92 -0.23
N ALA A 190 10.77 10.11 -0.48
CA ALA A 190 11.53 9.27 -1.38
C ALA A 190 11.53 7.81 -0.91
N GLN A 191 11.71 7.58 0.40
CA GLN A 191 11.63 6.24 0.98
C GLN A 191 10.22 5.67 0.84
N LEU A 192 9.19 6.43 1.24
CA LEU A 192 7.79 6.00 1.18
C LEU A 192 7.35 5.69 -0.27
N LYS A 193 7.73 6.53 -1.23
CA LYS A 193 7.49 6.31 -2.67
C LYS A 193 8.20 5.06 -3.17
N GLY A 194 9.44 4.83 -2.73
CA GLY A 194 10.21 3.63 -3.05
C GLY A 194 9.53 2.36 -2.54
N GLU A 195 9.11 2.34 -1.30
CA GLU A 195 8.40 1.22 -0.68
C GLU A 195 7.05 0.96 -1.37
N ALA A 196 6.27 2.02 -1.65
CA ALA A 196 5.00 1.90 -2.35
C ALA A 196 5.19 1.33 -3.78
N ALA A 197 6.20 1.82 -4.51
CA ALA A 197 6.52 1.30 -5.84
C ALA A 197 6.93 -0.18 -5.81
N GLN A 198 7.73 -0.59 -4.82
CA GLN A 198 8.10 -1.99 -4.63
C GLN A 198 6.89 -2.87 -4.38
N VAL A 199 5.96 -2.45 -3.51
CA VAL A 199 4.72 -3.18 -3.23
C VAL A 199 3.90 -3.37 -4.51
N VAL A 200 3.75 -2.32 -5.33
CA VAL A 200 3.04 -2.40 -6.61
C VAL A 200 3.71 -3.40 -7.56
N VAL A 201 5.03 -3.33 -7.72
CA VAL A 201 5.79 -4.24 -8.58
C VAL A 201 5.64 -5.69 -8.12
N PHE A 202 5.83 -5.97 -6.83
CA PHE A 202 5.67 -7.32 -6.29
C PHE A 202 4.24 -7.83 -6.43
N THR A 203 3.24 -6.98 -6.24
CA THR A 203 1.82 -7.33 -6.44
C THR A 203 1.54 -7.69 -7.90
N CYS A 204 2.06 -6.92 -8.86
CA CYS A 204 1.94 -7.24 -10.28
C CYS A 204 2.56 -8.59 -10.62
N TRP A 205 3.78 -8.88 -10.14
CA TRP A 205 4.42 -10.17 -10.33
C TRP A 205 3.62 -11.31 -9.69
N SER A 206 3.17 -11.13 -8.45
CA SER A 206 2.36 -12.09 -7.74
C SER A 206 1.05 -12.39 -8.48
N LEU A 207 0.40 -11.37 -9.06
CA LEU A 207 -0.80 -11.52 -9.87
C LEU A 207 -0.53 -12.34 -11.14
N VAL A 208 0.57 -12.07 -11.85
CA VAL A 208 0.98 -12.84 -13.04
C VAL A 208 1.16 -14.31 -12.69
N PHE A 209 1.88 -14.61 -11.58
CA PHE A 209 2.06 -15.98 -11.12
C PHE A 209 0.75 -16.64 -10.70
N ALA A 210 -0.13 -15.90 -9.99
CA ALA A 210 -1.43 -16.41 -9.59
C ALA A 210 -2.30 -16.79 -10.81
N VAL A 211 -2.35 -15.92 -11.82
CA VAL A 211 -3.07 -16.18 -13.09
C VAL A 211 -2.45 -17.38 -13.82
N ALA A 212 -1.13 -17.43 -13.96
CA ALA A 212 -0.44 -18.56 -14.59
C ALA A 212 -0.73 -19.89 -13.86
N ALA A 213 -0.72 -19.89 -12.53
CA ALA A 213 -1.07 -21.04 -11.72
C ALA A 213 -2.53 -21.47 -11.95
N CYS A 214 -3.48 -20.54 -11.96
CA CYS A 214 -4.88 -20.82 -12.23
C CYS A 214 -5.09 -21.43 -13.65
N LEU A 215 -4.39 -20.91 -14.66
CA LEU A 215 -4.46 -21.40 -16.04
C LEU A 215 -3.81 -22.78 -16.18
N SER A 216 -2.63 -23.01 -15.62
CA SER A 216 -1.95 -24.31 -15.66
C SER A 216 -2.76 -25.40 -14.96
N TRP A 217 -3.43 -25.05 -13.86
CA TRP A 217 -4.36 -25.95 -13.18
C TRP A 217 -5.59 -26.31 -14.02
N GLY A 218 -6.07 -25.39 -14.86
CA GLY A 218 -7.19 -25.63 -15.78
C GLY A 218 -6.83 -26.59 -16.92
N SER A 219 -5.62 -26.54 -17.44
CA SER A 219 -5.16 -27.38 -18.56
C SER A 219 -4.87 -28.84 -18.15
N SER A 220 -4.36 -29.05 -16.94
CA SER A 220 -4.05 -30.38 -16.41
C SER A 220 -5.29 -31.29 -16.23
N VAL A 221 -6.47 -30.71 -16.10
CA VAL A 221 -7.74 -31.47 -15.98
C VAL A 221 -8.25 -31.96 -17.34
N LYS A 222 -7.98 -31.21 -18.43
CA LYS A 222 -8.41 -31.58 -19.77
C LYS A 222 -7.62 -32.75 -20.35
N THR A 223 -6.35 -32.92 -19.96
CA THR A 223 -5.51 -34.01 -20.45
C THR A 223 -5.85 -35.38 -19.83
N LYS A 224 -6.26 -35.39 -18.55
CA LYS A 224 -6.68 -36.65 -17.90
C LYS A 224 -8.03 -37.21 -18.39
N GLY A 225 -8.87 -36.37 -18.97
CA GLY A 225 -10.16 -36.80 -19.54
C GLY A 225 -10.05 -37.48 -20.93
N LYS A 226 -8.93 -37.31 -21.64
CA LYS A 226 -8.74 -37.89 -22.98
C LYS A 226 -8.10 -39.29 -22.99
N CYS A 227 -7.51 -39.73 -21.88
CA CYS A 227 -6.83 -41.05 -21.81
C CYS A 227 -7.74 -42.23 -21.45
N SER A 228 -9.05 -42.02 -21.26
CA SER A 228 -9.99 -43.09 -20.86
C SER A 228 -10.90 -43.60 -21.95
N LEU A 229 -10.59 -43.34 -23.22
CA LEU A 229 -11.40 -43.85 -24.36
C LEU A 229 -10.50 -44.71 -25.25
N TYR A 230 -9.98 -45.82 -24.71
CA TYR A 230 -9.67 -46.99 -25.52
C TYR A 230 -10.76 -48.01 -25.24
N PRO A 231 -11.61 -48.37 -26.24
CA PRO A 231 -12.49 -49.54 -26.14
C PRO A 231 -11.62 -50.77 -26.18
N TYR A 232 -11.71 -51.59 -25.14
CA TYR A 232 -11.15 -52.93 -25.09
C TYR A 232 -12.06 -53.81 -25.99
N ASP A 233 -11.64 -54.03 -27.23
CA ASP A 233 -12.25 -54.98 -28.15
C ASP A 233 -11.90 -56.42 -27.73
N ASN A 234 -12.81 -57.07 -27.03
CA ASN A 234 -12.78 -58.49 -26.77
C ASN A 234 -13.43 -59.23 -27.97
N HIS A 235 -12.68 -59.46 -29.02
CA HIS A 235 -13.00 -60.55 -29.96
C HIS A 235 -12.24 -61.82 -29.55
N ALA A 236 -12.84 -62.61 -28.70
CA ALA A 236 -12.50 -64.00 -28.54
C ALA A 236 -13.56 -64.84 -29.30
N THR A 237 -13.31 -65.09 -30.54
CA THR A 237 -14.03 -66.15 -31.30
C THR A 237 -13.38 -67.46 -30.89
N LEU A 238 -14.10 -68.28 -30.14
CA LEU A 238 -13.84 -69.73 -30.01
C LEU A 238 -14.66 -70.44 -31.06
N ASN A 239 -13.97 -71.01 -32.08
CA ASN A 239 -14.47 -72.05 -32.93
C ASN A 239 -14.22 -73.40 -32.25
N LEU A 240 -15.30 -74.20 -32.11
CA LEU A 240 -15.36 -75.67 -32.18
C LEU A 240 -16.63 -76.09 -32.81
#